data_ae924ee778f80b1ec4efbb9fef63f932
#
_entry.id   ae924ee778f80b1ec4efbb9fef63f932
#
_cell.length_a   1.000
_cell.length_b   1.000
_cell.length_c   1.000
_cell.angle_alpha   90.00
_cell.angle_beta   90.00
_cell.angle_gamma   90.00
#
_symmetry.space_group_name_H-M   'P 1'
#
loop_
_entity.id
_entity.type
_entity.pdbx_description
1 polymer ?
#
loop_
_entity_poly.entity_id
_entity_poly.type
_entity_poly.pdbx_seq_one_letter_code
_entity_poly.pdbx_strand_id
1 'polypeptide(L)'
;MNHYAAWKNTLIVFFLIISSLYAIPNIYGSDLAIQVTGTGDYVVDEKDLDNINTILLDNDVEFKSISIDGRNILVRFGDSLSQLSSKTILNNSLSRNYVVALNLAPSIPQWLGNLGGKAMSLGLDLRGGVHFLLEVDMDAVVSMSIDRYYNELRTLLRKDKLYKKIRKEEDFLVVSFKNANLKDDAKKIIKKELPELVASEIDGSALELILKISLSAQNDSKSSALKQNITTLRNRVNELGVAEPIIQQQGLERIVVQLPGVQDTARAKEILGAVATVEFRLVDEKNDVQTAIQSGKIPSGSKIYKFKDGRPLLLKTSVIATGENIVDASSSVDSDNNPMVNINLNNAGGKTMLETTKEFLGTRMAVVFIENQVETIIKDGVAVKKRTKTQDIINAATIQGTFSNRFQITGLDSSREARNLALLLRAGSLSAPIEIIEERTIGPSLGADNIQKGFISVLVGFALV
;
A
#
# COMPACT_ATOMS: atom_id res chain seq x y z
N MET A 1 -45.12 25.50 40.46
CA MET A 1 -45.01 24.57 39.31
C MET A 1 -44.98 25.40 38.03
N ASN A 2 -43.91 25.31 37.28
CA ASN A 2 -43.78 26.04 36.02
C ASN A 2 -44.66 25.38 34.95
N HIS A 3 -45.80 25.98 34.61
CA HIS A 3 -46.67 25.52 33.55
C HIS A 3 -46.11 25.96 32.20
N TYR A 4 -45.37 25.07 31.55
CA TYR A 4 -44.98 25.31 30.18
C TYR A 4 -46.21 25.29 29.25
N ALA A 5 -46.28 26.19 28.29
CA ALA A 5 -47.33 26.19 27.28
C ALA A 5 -47.34 24.83 26.53
N ALA A 6 -48.51 24.29 26.22
CA ALA A 6 -48.72 22.97 25.64
C ALA A 6 -47.83 22.70 24.39
N TRP A 7 -47.65 23.73 23.53
CA TRP A 7 -46.81 23.61 22.33
C TRP A 7 -45.32 23.32 22.66
N LYS A 8 -44.79 23.81 23.81
CA LYS A 8 -43.41 23.52 24.23
C LYS A 8 -43.28 22.06 24.67
N ASN A 9 -44.27 21.53 25.37
CA ASN A 9 -44.29 20.12 25.77
C ASN A 9 -44.39 19.21 24.54
N THR A 10 -45.24 19.58 23.56
CA THR A 10 -45.34 18.85 22.28
C THR A 10 -44.00 18.85 21.52
N LEU A 11 -43.30 19.98 21.51
CA LEU A 11 -41.99 20.12 20.87
C LEU A 11 -40.93 19.25 21.58
N ILE A 12 -40.93 19.22 22.92
CA ILE A 12 -40.02 18.35 23.71
C ILE A 12 -40.29 16.88 23.40
N VAL A 13 -41.58 16.46 23.43
CA VAL A 13 -41.94 15.07 23.11
C VAL A 13 -41.56 14.70 21.67
N PHE A 14 -41.74 15.59 20.73
CA PHE A 14 -41.33 15.40 19.32
C PHE A 14 -39.83 15.19 19.19
N PHE A 15 -39.01 16.01 19.85
CA PHE A 15 -37.56 15.82 19.85
C PHE A 15 -37.13 14.54 20.58
N LEU A 16 -37.80 14.18 21.67
CA LEU A 16 -37.54 12.92 22.37
C LEU A 16 -37.84 11.71 21.48
N ILE A 17 -38.94 11.72 20.73
CA ILE A 17 -39.29 10.65 19.78
C ILE A 17 -38.24 10.56 18.67
N ILE A 18 -37.87 11.68 18.09
CA ILE A 18 -36.84 11.71 17.06
C ILE A 18 -35.49 11.18 17.59
N SER A 19 -35.07 11.69 18.77
CA SER A 19 -33.83 11.26 19.40
C SER A 19 -33.83 9.77 19.71
N SER A 20 -34.96 9.25 20.21
CA SER A 20 -35.14 7.83 20.46
C SER A 20 -35.06 7.02 19.17
N LEU A 21 -35.71 7.46 18.10
CA LEU A 21 -35.69 6.79 16.81
C LEU A 21 -34.25 6.68 16.25
N TYR A 22 -33.43 7.74 16.42
CA TYR A 22 -32.02 7.74 16.03
C TYR A 22 -31.12 6.93 16.99
N ALA A 23 -31.54 6.71 18.25
CA ALA A 23 -30.81 5.91 19.21
C ALA A 23 -31.12 4.40 19.10
N ILE A 24 -32.30 4.02 18.64
CA ILE A 24 -32.75 2.61 18.50
C ILE A 24 -31.79 1.74 17.68
N PRO A 25 -31.17 2.19 16.56
CA PRO A 25 -30.22 1.39 15.80
C PRO A 25 -29.06 0.85 16.64
N ASN A 26 -28.66 1.56 17.71
CA ASN A 26 -27.53 1.19 18.56
C ASN A 26 -27.87 0.08 19.57
N ILE A 27 -29.15 -0.23 19.76
CA ILE A 27 -29.61 -1.31 20.64
C ILE A 27 -29.46 -2.66 19.96
N TYR A 28 -29.51 -2.68 18.61
CA TYR A 28 -29.28 -3.88 17.84
C TYR A 28 -27.77 -4.16 17.78
N GLY A 29 -27.39 -5.39 18.11
CA GLY A 29 -26.01 -5.84 18.03
C GLY A 29 -25.48 -5.90 16.59
N SER A 30 -24.38 -6.59 16.39
CA SER A 30 -23.83 -6.90 15.08
C SER A 30 -23.83 -8.40 14.84
N ASP A 31 -24.23 -8.81 13.64
CA ASP A 31 -24.09 -10.17 13.16
C ASP A 31 -22.69 -10.40 12.59
N LEU A 32 -22.22 -11.63 12.72
CA LEU A 32 -21.07 -12.10 11.95
C LEU A 32 -21.40 -12.00 10.47
N ALA A 33 -20.55 -11.36 9.68
CA ALA A 33 -20.82 -11.17 8.27
C ALA A 33 -19.59 -11.41 7.40
N ILE A 34 -19.82 -11.73 6.15
CA ILE A 34 -18.83 -11.65 5.08
C ILE A 34 -19.21 -10.46 4.21
N GLN A 35 -18.23 -9.61 3.98
CA GLN A 35 -18.32 -8.52 3.04
C GLN A 35 -17.64 -8.93 1.74
N VAL A 36 -18.36 -8.87 0.63
CA VAL A 36 -17.83 -9.07 -0.71
C VAL A 36 -17.83 -7.73 -1.42
N THR A 37 -16.65 -7.25 -1.76
CA THR A 37 -16.43 -5.94 -2.40
C THR A 37 -15.85 -6.16 -3.79
N GLY A 38 -16.32 -5.40 -4.78
CA GLY A 38 -15.72 -5.39 -6.11
C GLY A 38 -14.34 -4.72 -6.09
N THR A 39 -13.40 -5.24 -6.87
CA THR A 39 -12.04 -4.69 -6.98
C THR A 39 -11.96 -3.58 -8.02
N GLY A 40 -11.18 -2.53 -7.73
CA GLY A 40 -11.02 -1.38 -8.63
C GLY A 40 -12.34 -0.62 -8.84
N ASP A 41 -12.69 -0.38 -10.11
CA ASP A 41 -13.93 0.31 -10.49
C ASP A 41 -15.14 -0.62 -10.60
N TYR A 42 -14.97 -1.92 -10.31
CA TYR A 42 -16.07 -2.86 -10.36
C TYR A 42 -17.04 -2.61 -9.21
N VAL A 43 -18.29 -2.33 -9.56
CA VAL A 43 -19.38 -2.15 -8.60
C VAL A 43 -20.24 -3.40 -8.63
N VAL A 44 -20.44 -4.00 -7.46
CA VAL A 44 -21.30 -5.18 -7.33
C VAL A 44 -22.76 -4.86 -7.68
N ASP A 45 -23.42 -5.78 -8.35
CA ASP A 45 -24.81 -5.65 -8.78
C ASP A 45 -25.69 -6.81 -8.25
N GLU A 46 -26.97 -6.83 -8.64
CA GLU A 46 -27.91 -7.88 -8.26
C GLU A 46 -27.52 -9.26 -8.80
N LYS A 47 -26.85 -9.32 -9.96
CA LYS A 47 -26.38 -10.60 -10.53
C LYS A 47 -25.26 -11.21 -9.71
N ASP A 48 -24.41 -10.35 -9.14
CA ASP A 48 -23.35 -10.78 -8.24
C ASP A 48 -23.93 -11.32 -6.94
N LEU A 49 -24.99 -10.67 -6.43
CA LEU A 49 -25.72 -11.14 -5.26
C LEU A 49 -26.33 -12.52 -5.52
N ASP A 50 -27.01 -12.70 -6.66
CA ASP A 50 -27.61 -13.98 -7.04
C ASP A 50 -26.56 -15.09 -7.22
N ASN A 51 -25.41 -14.75 -7.80
CA ASN A 51 -24.29 -15.68 -7.93
C ASN A 51 -23.74 -16.12 -6.58
N ILE A 52 -23.52 -15.18 -5.66
CA ILE A 52 -23.05 -15.49 -4.30
C ILE A 52 -24.06 -16.33 -3.54
N ASN A 53 -25.34 -15.99 -3.67
CA ASN A 53 -26.44 -16.76 -3.08
C ASN A 53 -26.45 -18.22 -3.59
N THR A 54 -26.32 -18.40 -4.89
CA THR A 54 -26.26 -19.73 -5.51
C THR A 54 -25.05 -20.53 -5.01
N ILE A 55 -23.85 -19.91 -4.99
CA ILE A 55 -22.63 -20.56 -4.48
C ILE A 55 -22.80 -21.04 -3.04
N LEU A 56 -23.40 -20.22 -2.17
CA LEU A 56 -23.59 -20.58 -0.77
C LEU A 56 -24.62 -21.71 -0.60
N LEU A 57 -25.72 -21.69 -1.37
CA LEU A 57 -26.74 -22.72 -1.35
C LEU A 57 -26.22 -24.06 -1.90
N ASP A 58 -25.45 -24.04 -3.00
CA ASP A 58 -24.86 -25.24 -3.62
C ASP A 58 -23.82 -25.93 -2.69
N ASN A 59 -23.30 -25.21 -1.72
CA ASN A 59 -22.36 -25.75 -0.73
C ASN A 59 -23.00 -25.97 0.66
N ASP A 60 -24.34 -26.00 0.74
CA ASP A 60 -25.11 -26.24 1.98
C ASP A 60 -24.73 -25.32 3.16
N VAL A 61 -24.42 -24.05 2.87
CA VAL A 61 -24.05 -23.08 3.90
C VAL A 61 -25.28 -22.37 4.43
N GLU A 62 -25.49 -22.42 5.76
CA GLU A 62 -26.54 -21.65 6.44
C GLU A 62 -26.11 -20.18 6.65
N PHE A 63 -26.94 -19.26 6.20
CA PHE A 63 -26.76 -17.82 6.42
C PHE A 63 -28.11 -17.16 6.77
N LYS A 64 -28.05 -16.03 7.53
CA LYS A 64 -29.26 -15.30 7.96
C LYS A 64 -29.87 -14.46 6.84
N SER A 65 -29.02 -13.74 6.12
CA SER A 65 -29.46 -12.86 5.03
C SER A 65 -28.29 -12.49 4.13
N ILE A 66 -28.62 -12.13 2.90
CA ILE A 66 -27.71 -11.54 1.92
C ILE A 66 -28.30 -10.22 1.43
N SER A 67 -27.51 -9.18 1.29
CA SER A 67 -27.98 -7.85 0.87
C SER A 67 -26.85 -7.02 0.28
N ILE A 68 -27.19 -6.12 -0.65
CA ILE A 68 -26.26 -5.10 -1.15
C ILE A 68 -26.27 -3.93 -0.16
N ASP A 69 -25.09 -3.50 0.25
CA ASP A 69 -24.86 -2.32 1.08
C ASP A 69 -23.83 -1.41 0.42
N GLY A 70 -24.33 -0.38 -0.26
CA GLY A 70 -23.51 0.53 -1.05
C GLY A 70 -22.78 -0.19 -2.20
N ARG A 71 -21.45 -0.29 -2.11
CA ARG A 71 -20.59 -0.97 -3.10
C ARG A 71 -20.25 -2.42 -2.72
N ASN A 72 -20.87 -2.95 -1.68
CA ASN A 72 -20.55 -4.24 -1.10
C ASN A 72 -21.76 -5.15 -1.06
N ILE A 73 -21.53 -6.45 -1.08
CA ILE A 73 -22.53 -7.45 -0.71
C ILE A 73 -22.19 -7.95 0.69
N LEU A 74 -23.17 -7.92 1.59
CA LEU A 74 -23.06 -8.42 2.94
C LEU A 74 -23.85 -9.71 3.09
N VAL A 75 -23.17 -10.76 3.51
CA VAL A 75 -23.78 -12.06 3.89
C VAL A 75 -23.68 -12.17 5.40
N ARG A 76 -24.81 -12.31 6.11
CA ARG A 76 -24.87 -12.41 7.57
C ARG A 76 -25.03 -13.85 8.02
N PHE A 77 -24.30 -14.23 9.07
CA PHE A 77 -24.27 -15.60 9.61
C PHE A 77 -24.74 -15.63 11.07
N GLY A 78 -25.21 -16.81 11.50
CA GLY A 78 -25.59 -17.05 12.87
C GLY A 78 -24.41 -17.44 13.77
N ASP A 79 -23.40 -18.04 13.19
CA ASP A 79 -22.25 -18.59 13.91
C ASP A 79 -20.94 -18.38 13.13
N SER A 80 -19.81 -18.55 13.85
CA SER A 80 -18.47 -18.31 13.32
C SER A 80 -17.99 -19.41 12.37
N LEU A 81 -18.47 -20.64 12.51
CA LEU A 81 -18.04 -21.74 11.66
C LEU A 81 -18.59 -21.57 10.23
N SER A 82 -19.90 -21.25 10.13
CA SER A 82 -20.53 -20.93 8.86
C SER A 82 -19.89 -19.71 8.18
N GLN A 83 -19.52 -18.70 8.94
CA GLN A 83 -18.77 -17.53 8.42
C GLN A 83 -17.41 -17.91 7.85
N LEU A 84 -16.61 -18.71 8.57
CA LEU A 84 -15.26 -19.09 8.14
C LEU A 84 -15.25 -20.04 6.95
N SER A 85 -16.17 -21.04 6.94
CA SER A 85 -16.32 -21.95 5.81
C SER A 85 -16.76 -21.20 4.56
N SER A 86 -17.74 -20.29 4.68
CA SER A 86 -18.21 -19.46 3.57
C SER A 86 -17.10 -18.58 2.99
N LYS A 87 -16.23 -18.00 3.83
CA LYS A 87 -15.07 -17.24 3.33
C LYS A 87 -14.19 -18.10 2.43
N THR A 88 -13.94 -19.34 2.82
CA THR A 88 -13.11 -20.27 2.04
C THR A 88 -13.78 -20.63 0.73
N ILE A 89 -15.08 -20.97 0.77
CA ILE A 89 -15.89 -21.32 -0.39
C ILE A 89 -15.94 -20.14 -1.38
N LEU A 90 -16.31 -18.95 -0.92
CA LEU A 90 -16.40 -17.75 -1.75
C LEU A 90 -15.05 -17.34 -2.35
N ASN A 91 -13.95 -17.44 -1.59
CA ASN A 91 -12.63 -17.17 -2.14
C ASN A 91 -12.20 -18.14 -3.26
N ASN A 92 -12.70 -19.37 -3.23
CA ASN A 92 -12.40 -20.37 -4.25
C ASN A 92 -13.33 -20.31 -5.46
N SER A 93 -14.59 -19.91 -5.25
CA SER A 93 -15.66 -19.95 -6.28
C SER A 93 -15.85 -18.62 -6.99
N LEU A 94 -15.63 -17.49 -6.32
CA LEU A 94 -15.80 -16.18 -6.93
C LEU A 94 -14.64 -15.84 -7.85
N SER A 95 -14.97 -15.16 -8.95
CA SER A 95 -13.96 -14.59 -9.83
C SER A 95 -13.11 -13.55 -9.09
N ARG A 96 -11.94 -13.27 -9.63
CA ARG A 96 -10.91 -12.42 -8.99
C ARG A 96 -11.26 -10.93 -8.91
N ASN A 97 -12.44 -10.58 -9.38
CA ASN A 97 -12.97 -9.22 -9.30
C ASN A 97 -13.57 -8.88 -7.94
N TYR A 98 -13.47 -9.81 -6.97
CA TYR A 98 -14.04 -9.62 -5.64
C TYR A 98 -13.00 -9.82 -4.54
N VAL A 99 -13.13 -9.03 -3.48
CA VAL A 99 -12.45 -9.22 -2.19
C VAL A 99 -13.47 -9.74 -1.19
N VAL A 100 -13.16 -10.87 -0.56
CA VAL A 100 -13.99 -11.49 0.46
C VAL A 100 -13.36 -11.27 1.83
N ALA A 101 -13.96 -10.42 2.65
CA ALA A 101 -13.48 -10.05 3.98
C ALA A 101 -14.43 -10.50 5.08
N LEU A 102 -13.88 -10.96 6.22
CA LEU A 102 -14.66 -11.14 7.44
C LEU A 102 -15.03 -9.77 8.01
N ASN A 103 -16.29 -9.58 8.36
CA ASN A 103 -16.81 -8.33 8.90
C ASN A 103 -17.84 -8.60 10.00
N LEU A 104 -18.24 -7.53 10.69
CA LEU A 104 -19.38 -7.48 11.60
C LEU A 104 -20.37 -6.47 11.02
N ALA A 105 -21.57 -6.91 10.68
CA ALA A 105 -22.60 -6.05 10.11
C ALA A 105 -23.67 -5.72 11.16
N PRO A 106 -24.14 -4.46 11.29
CA PRO A 106 -25.22 -4.11 12.21
C PRO A 106 -26.50 -4.93 11.93
N SER A 107 -27.13 -5.47 12.98
CA SER A 107 -28.38 -6.25 12.91
C SER A 107 -29.62 -5.37 12.90
N ILE A 108 -29.62 -4.27 12.12
CA ILE A 108 -30.71 -3.30 12.09
C ILE A 108 -31.88 -3.84 11.26
N PRO A 109 -33.15 -3.81 11.75
CA PRO A 109 -34.31 -4.16 10.96
C PRO A 109 -34.45 -3.28 9.71
N GLN A 110 -34.89 -3.87 8.59
CA GLN A 110 -35.00 -3.16 7.31
C GLN A 110 -35.86 -1.90 7.38
N TRP A 111 -36.97 -1.93 8.13
CA TRP A 111 -37.85 -0.77 8.29
C TRP A 111 -37.13 0.45 8.89
N LEU A 112 -36.20 0.18 9.84
CA LEU A 112 -35.42 1.23 10.49
C LEU A 112 -34.29 1.74 9.59
N GLY A 113 -33.68 0.84 8.81
CA GLY A 113 -32.71 1.19 7.76
C GLY A 113 -33.33 2.07 6.67
N ASN A 114 -34.55 1.76 6.25
CA ASN A 114 -35.29 2.55 5.26
C ASN A 114 -35.65 3.96 5.75
N LEU A 115 -35.74 4.18 7.06
CA LEU A 115 -35.92 5.49 7.69
C LEU A 115 -34.61 6.25 7.89
N GLY A 116 -33.48 5.71 7.40
CA GLY A 116 -32.15 6.31 7.55
C GLY A 116 -31.48 6.02 8.89
N GLY A 117 -32.02 5.08 9.68
CA GLY A 117 -31.43 4.62 10.94
C GLY A 117 -30.12 3.87 10.67
N LYS A 118 -29.01 4.41 11.15
CA LYS A 118 -27.69 3.77 11.08
C LYS A 118 -27.17 3.58 12.49
N ALA A 119 -26.59 2.40 12.77
CA ALA A 119 -25.86 2.22 14.02
C ALA A 119 -24.64 3.14 14.03
N MET A 120 -24.28 3.60 15.22
CA MET A 120 -23.07 4.38 15.42
C MET A 120 -21.85 3.53 15.09
N SER A 121 -20.90 4.10 14.36
CA SER A 121 -19.63 3.45 14.08
C SER A 121 -18.84 3.27 15.37
N LEU A 122 -18.67 2.02 15.78
CA LEU A 122 -17.93 1.68 16.99
C LEU A 122 -16.44 1.62 16.69
N GLY A 123 -15.64 2.35 17.46
CA GLY A 123 -14.19 2.30 17.40
C GLY A 123 -13.61 0.95 17.85
N LEU A 124 -12.29 0.86 17.78
CA LEU A 124 -11.52 -0.33 18.11
C LEU A 124 -11.82 -0.89 19.52
N ASP A 125 -12.02 0.00 20.50
CA ASP A 125 -12.25 -0.36 21.90
C ASP A 125 -13.59 -1.03 22.16
N LEU A 126 -14.56 -0.86 21.26
CA LEU A 126 -15.92 -1.38 21.39
C LEU A 126 -16.22 -2.50 20.39
N ARG A 127 -15.56 -2.48 19.22
CA ARG A 127 -15.76 -3.49 18.15
C ARG A 127 -14.70 -4.59 18.16
N GLY A 128 -13.58 -4.32 18.82
CA GLY A 128 -12.37 -5.12 18.68
C GLY A 128 -11.66 -4.86 17.35
N GLY A 129 -10.55 -5.51 17.12
CA GLY A 129 -9.75 -5.35 15.90
C GLY A 129 -8.27 -5.17 16.19
N VAL A 130 -7.55 -4.52 15.30
CA VAL A 130 -6.10 -4.38 15.39
C VAL A 130 -5.68 -2.91 15.37
N HIS A 131 -4.73 -2.58 16.23
CA HIS A 131 -4.03 -1.32 16.27
C HIS A 131 -2.57 -1.55 15.90
N PHE A 132 -2.07 -0.83 14.89
CA PHE A 132 -0.66 -0.79 14.53
C PHE A 132 -0.11 0.62 14.74
N LEU A 133 1.08 0.71 15.31
CA LEU A 133 1.90 1.90 15.29
C LEU A 133 3.08 1.63 14.34
N LEU A 134 3.13 2.38 13.25
CA LEU A 134 4.14 2.26 12.21
C LEU A 134 5.12 3.43 12.31
N GLU A 135 6.41 3.15 12.18
CA GLU A 135 7.46 4.17 12.08
C GLU A 135 8.01 4.22 10.67
N VAL A 136 8.07 5.41 10.10
CA VAL A 136 8.63 5.64 8.76
C VAL A 136 10.13 5.83 8.87
N ASP A 137 10.90 5.12 8.05
CA ASP A 137 12.36 5.27 8.00
C ASP A 137 12.75 6.59 7.32
N MET A 138 12.89 7.64 8.12
CA MET A 138 13.20 8.98 7.64
C MET A 138 14.62 9.11 7.08
N ASP A 139 15.56 8.28 7.52
CA ASP A 139 16.91 8.24 6.96
C ASP A 139 16.90 7.66 5.55
N ALA A 140 16.06 6.64 5.33
CA ALA A 140 15.85 6.11 3.99
C ALA A 140 15.28 7.18 3.04
N VAL A 141 14.37 8.04 3.50
CA VAL A 141 13.82 9.16 2.70
C VAL A 141 14.94 10.11 2.26
N VAL A 142 15.82 10.47 3.18
CA VAL A 142 16.97 11.37 2.86
C VAL A 142 17.91 10.67 1.87
N SER A 143 18.25 9.40 2.11
CA SER A 143 19.12 8.63 1.21
C SER A 143 18.53 8.49 -0.20
N MET A 144 17.23 8.23 -0.33
CA MET A 144 16.54 8.19 -1.62
C MET A 144 16.54 9.56 -2.33
N SER A 145 16.40 10.64 -1.57
CA SER A 145 16.51 12.00 -2.11
C SER A 145 17.91 12.31 -2.63
N ILE A 146 18.96 11.85 -1.94
CA ILE A 146 20.34 11.95 -2.40
C ILE A 146 20.55 11.16 -3.71
N ASP A 147 19.98 9.96 -3.82
CA ASP A 147 20.05 9.16 -5.05
C ASP A 147 19.38 9.86 -6.24
N ARG A 148 18.22 10.50 -6.00
CA ARG A 148 17.54 11.31 -7.00
C ARG A 148 18.42 12.47 -7.47
N TYR A 149 18.92 13.28 -6.53
CA TYR A 149 19.80 14.41 -6.86
C TYR A 149 21.12 13.98 -7.52
N TYR A 150 21.66 12.82 -7.15
CA TYR A 150 22.81 12.25 -7.85
C TYR A 150 22.54 12.03 -9.34
N ASN A 151 21.40 11.45 -9.67
CA ASN A 151 21.01 11.19 -11.07
C ASN A 151 20.68 12.49 -11.82
N GLU A 152 19.99 13.43 -11.17
CA GLU A 152 19.68 14.75 -11.74
C GLU A 152 20.96 15.54 -12.03
N LEU A 153 21.87 15.63 -11.07
CA LEU A 153 23.16 16.29 -11.23
C LEU A 153 23.98 15.66 -12.35
N ARG A 154 23.99 14.33 -12.42
CA ARG A 154 24.69 13.61 -13.48
C ARG A 154 24.13 13.97 -14.85
N THR A 155 22.84 14.05 -14.98
CA THR A 155 22.15 14.42 -16.23
C THR A 155 22.39 15.88 -16.58
N LEU A 156 22.24 16.79 -15.62
CA LEU A 156 22.39 18.22 -15.77
C LEU A 156 23.83 18.60 -16.17
N LEU A 157 24.82 18.11 -15.44
CA LEU A 157 26.23 18.49 -15.67
C LEU A 157 26.89 17.71 -16.82
N ARG A 158 26.31 16.58 -17.26
CA ARG A 158 26.82 15.80 -18.38
C ARG A 158 26.62 16.52 -19.71
N LYS A 159 25.54 17.24 -19.87
CA LYS A 159 25.17 17.94 -21.11
C LYS A 159 26.30 18.84 -21.59
N ASP A 160 26.91 19.58 -20.64
CA ASP A 160 27.97 20.54 -20.91
C ASP A 160 29.36 20.04 -20.48
N LYS A 161 29.50 18.72 -20.16
CA LYS A 161 30.76 18.07 -19.73
C LYS A 161 31.44 18.79 -18.56
N LEU A 162 30.67 19.37 -17.66
CA LEU A 162 31.15 20.26 -16.59
C LEU A 162 31.87 19.56 -15.44
N TYR A 163 31.74 18.25 -15.27
CA TYR A 163 32.33 17.52 -14.15
C TYR A 163 33.34 16.46 -14.59
N LYS A 164 34.26 16.07 -13.69
CA LYS A 164 35.17 14.94 -13.83
C LYS A 164 34.59 13.67 -13.23
N LYS A 165 34.07 13.75 -12.00
CA LYS A 165 33.50 12.63 -11.25
C LYS A 165 32.46 13.17 -10.26
N ILE A 166 31.37 12.41 -10.04
CA ILE A 166 30.43 12.61 -8.95
C ILE A 166 30.51 11.39 -8.06
N ARG A 167 30.69 11.59 -6.75
CA ARG A 167 30.66 10.56 -5.71
C ARG A 167 29.46 10.78 -4.82
N LYS A 168 28.85 9.71 -4.39
CA LYS A 168 27.81 9.71 -3.37
C LYS A 168 28.42 9.26 -2.07
N GLU A 169 28.24 10.03 -1.04
CA GLU A 169 28.50 9.71 0.38
C GLU A 169 27.14 9.52 1.09
N GLU A 170 27.15 9.15 2.37
CA GLU A 170 25.90 8.87 3.09
C GLU A 170 24.93 10.04 3.06
N ASP A 171 25.38 11.25 3.37
CA ASP A 171 24.53 12.43 3.55
C ASP A 171 24.77 13.57 2.54
N PHE A 172 25.69 13.37 1.60
CA PHE A 172 26.04 14.42 0.65
C PHE A 172 26.62 13.86 -0.66
N LEU A 173 26.71 14.74 -1.65
CA LEU A 173 27.33 14.45 -2.92
C LEU A 173 28.63 15.24 -3.07
N VAL A 174 29.66 14.62 -3.62
CA VAL A 174 30.94 15.29 -3.94
C VAL A 174 31.13 15.33 -5.46
N VAL A 175 31.24 16.52 -6.00
CA VAL A 175 31.49 16.74 -7.42
C VAL A 175 32.92 17.22 -7.61
N SER A 176 33.73 16.50 -8.37
CA SER A 176 35.10 16.87 -8.72
C SER A 176 35.14 17.47 -10.13
N PHE A 177 35.91 18.53 -10.29
CA PHE A 177 36.06 19.29 -11.54
C PHE A 177 37.45 19.17 -12.12
N LYS A 178 37.62 19.53 -13.39
CA LYS A 178 38.92 19.55 -14.06
C LYS A 178 39.68 20.88 -13.83
N ASN A 179 38.97 21.98 -13.69
CA ASN A 179 39.50 23.34 -13.42
C ASN A 179 38.45 24.18 -12.67
N ALA A 180 38.91 25.36 -12.17
CA ALA A 180 38.08 26.25 -11.37
C ALA A 180 36.93 26.87 -12.18
N ASN A 181 37.14 27.22 -13.46
CA ASN A 181 36.08 27.83 -14.27
C ASN A 181 34.88 26.89 -14.44
N LEU A 182 35.12 25.59 -14.69
CA LEU A 182 34.05 24.58 -14.77
C LEU A 182 33.32 24.38 -13.44
N LYS A 183 34.02 24.53 -12.31
CA LYS A 183 33.41 24.51 -10.96
C LYS A 183 32.47 25.70 -10.80
N ASP A 184 32.90 26.91 -11.17
CA ASP A 184 32.08 28.12 -11.01
C ASP A 184 30.84 28.10 -11.92
N ASP A 185 30.98 27.62 -13.14
CA ASP A 185 29.84 27.47 -14.06
C ASP A 185 28.87 26.40 -13.55
N ALA A 186 29.37 25.26 -13.10
CA ALA A 186 28.55 24.23 -12.48
C ALA A 186 27.81 24.74 -11.23
N LYS A 187 28.49 25.52 -10.37
CA LYS A 187 27.90 26.11 -9.17
C LYS A 187 26.73 27.05 -9.51
N LYS A 188 26.85 27.86 -10.57
CA LYS A 188 25.76 28.72 -11.06
C LYS A 188 24.56 27.92 -11.55
N ILE A 189 24.81 26.87 -12.34
CA ILE A 189 23.79 25.98 -12.88
C ILE A 189 23.07 25.22 -11.77
N ILE A 190 23.84 24.64 -10.83
CA ILE A 190 23.27 23.90 -9.67
C ILE A 190 22.40 24.83 -8.85
N LYS A 191 22.87 26.05 -8.53
CA LYS A 191 22.09 27.01 -7.74
C LYS A 191 20.79 27.41 -8.43
N LYS A 192 20.77 27.46 -9.77
CA LYS A 192 19.57 27.83 -10.55
C LYS A 192 18.59 26.66 -10.70
N GLU A 193 19.07 25.48 -11.05
CA GLU A 193 18.24 24.35 -11.42
C GLU A 193 17.91 23.41 -10.24
N LEU A 194 18.76 23.40 -9.19
CA LEU A 194 18.60 22.59 -7.99
C LEU A 194 18.82 23.44 -6.72
N PRO A 195 17.94 24.41 -6.45
CA PRO A 195 18.08 25.36 -5.35
C PRO A 195 18.01 24.68 -3.96
N GLU A 196 17.51 23.45 -3.88
CA GLU A 196 17.46 22.66 -2.66
C GLU A 196 18.84 22.14 -2.21
N LEU A 197 19.83 22.15 -3.12
CA LEU A 197 21.20 21.74 -2.82
C LEU A 197 22.03 22.92 -2.38
N VAL A 198 22.57 22.82 -1.17
CA VAL A 198 23.52 23.79 -0.64
C VAL A 198 24.93 23.35 -1.00
N ALA A 199 25.61 24.20 -1.76
CA ALA A 199 27.00 23.97 -2.15
C ALA A 199 27.97 24.54 -1.10
N SER A 200 28.93 23.72 -0.64
CA SER A 200 30.03 24.09 0.21
C SER A 200 31.36 23.63 -0.38
N GLU A 201 32.41 24.36 -0.09
CA GLU A 201 33.78 24.06 -0.55
C GLU A 201 34.50 23.18 0.46
N ILE A 202 35.41 22.35 -0.01
CA ILE A 202 36.24 21.51 0.85
C ILE A 202 37.54 22.27 1.12
N ASP A 203 37.83 22.47 2.41
CA ASP A 203 39.13 23.04 2.81
C ASP A 203 40.25 22.13 2.28
N GLY A 204 41.17 22.74 1.52
CA GLY A 204 42.32 22.03 0.91
C GLY A 204 42.04 21.38 -0.47
N SER A 205 40.82 21.48 -1.01
CA SER A 205 40.51 20.94 -2.36
C SER A 205 39.78 21.98 -3.22
N ALA A 206 40.54 22.79 -3.94
CA ALA A 206 40.02 23.87 -4.79
C ALA A 206 39.11 23.38 -5.95
N LEU A 207 39.19 22.07 -6.34
CA LEU A 207 38.48 21.50 -7.47
C LEU A 207 37.35 20.56 -7.07
N GLU A 208 36.94 20.53 -5.82
CA GLU A 208 35.80 19.75 -5.35
C GLU A 208 34.72 20.63 -4.73
N LEU A 209 33.47 20.16 -4.83
CA LEU A 209 32.30 20.83 -4.28
C LEU A 209 31.46 19.80 -3.53
N ILE A 210 31.15 20.08 -2.26
CA ILE A 210 30.20 19.29 -1.49
C ILE A 210 28.81 19.89 -1.70
N LEU A 211 27.84 19.01 -2.00
CA LEU A 211 26.44 19.37 -2.15
C LEU A 211 25.63 18.63 -1.08
N LYS A 212 25.00 19.35 -0.20
CA LYS A 212 24.09 18.84 0.83
C LYS A 212 22.67 19.28 0.54
N ILE A 213 21.69 18.43 0.84
CA ILE A 213 20.28 18.80 0.78
C ILE A 213 20.02 19.80 1.91
N SER A 214 19.39 20.94 1.64
CA SER A 214 19.04 21.93 2.66
C SER A 214 18.09 21.32 3.70
N LEU A 215 18.14 21.80 4.94
CA LEU A 215 17.28 21.32 6.02
C LEU A 215 15.79 21.48 5.68
N SER A 216 15.43 22.56 4.99
CA SER A 216 14.06 22.77 4.51
C SER A 216 13.66 21.68 3.55
N ALA A 217 14.46 21.41 2.50
CA ALA A 217 14.17 20.38 1.50
C ALA A 217 14.15 18.95 2.09
N GLN A 218 14.98 18.68 3.12
CA GLN A 218 14.90 17.41 3.85
C GLN A 218 13.56 17.29 4.59
N ASN A 219 13.12 18.33 5.30
CA ASN A 219 11.85 18.33 6.03
C ASN A 219 10.65 18.22 5.08
N ASP A 220 10.71 18.89 3.94
CA ASP A 220 9.68 18.81 2.90
C ASP A 220 9.61 17.40 2.31
N SER A 221 10.76 16.78 2.04
CA SER A 221 10.84 15.38 1.55
C SER A 221 10.27 14.40 2.58
N LYS A 222 10.63 14.54 3.87
CA LYS A 222 10.13 13.71 4.97
C LYS A 222 8.61 13.86 5.14
N SER A 223 8.11 15.09 5.15
CA SER A 223 6.67 15.38 5.24
C SER A 223 5.89 14.81 4.05
N SER A 224 6.42 14.95 2.85
CA SER A 224 5.82 14.42 1.62
C SER A 224 5.79 12.89 1.63
N ALA A 225 6.88 12.24 2.02
CA ALA A 225 6.95 10.79 2.14
C ALA A 225 5.94 10.25 3.16
N LEU A 226 5.81 10.91 4.32
CA LEU A 226 4.84 10.52 5.34
C LEU A 226 3.40 10.62 4.83
N LYS A 227 3.03 11.73 4.17
CA LYS A 227 1.71 11.93 3.57
C LYS A 227 1.41 10.89 2.49
N GLN A 228 2.40 10.60 1.64
CA GLN A 228 2.27 9.59 0.60
C GLN A 228 2.10 8.19 1.19
N ASN A 229 2.87 7.84 2.23
CA ASN A 229 2.72 6.57 2.93
C ASN A 229 1.33 6.43 3.57
N ILE A 230 0.78 7.50 4.19
CA ILE A 230 -0.60 7.49 4.71
C ILE A 230 -1.61 7.22 3.59
N THR A 231 -1.43 7.84 2.42
CA THR A 231 -2.31 7.63 1.26
C THR A 231 -2.22 6.19 0.76
N THR A 232 -1.01 5.66 0.61
CA THR A 232 -0.79 4.27 0.20
C THR A 232 -1.36 3.27 1.21
N LEU A 233 -1.16 3.50 2.51
CA LEU A 233 -1.74 2.66 3.57
C LEU A 233 -3.26 2.70 3.54
N ARG A 234 -3.87 3.87 3.30
CA ARG A 234 -5.33 3.99 3.14
C ARG A 234 -5.84 3.17 1.96
N ASN A 235 -5.17 3.26 0.81
CA ASN A 235 -5.52 2.47 -0.36
C ASN A 235 -5.42 0.96 -0.05
N ARG A 236 -4.35 0.51 0.61
CA ARG A 236 -4.17 -0.89 1.01
C ARG A 236 -5.26 -1.40 1.95
N VAL A 237 -5.64 -0.59 2.92
CA VAL A 237 -6.71 -0.95 3.87
C VAL A 237 -8.07 -0.98 3.18
N ASN A 238 -8.33 -0.08 2.25
CA ASN A 238 -9.54 -0.10 1.44
C ASN A 238 -9.62 -1.37 0.57
N GLU A 239 -8.50 -1.80 -0.02
CA GLU A 239 -8.41 -3.05 -0.77
C GLU A 239 -8.60 -4.31 0.11
N LEU A 240 -8.36 -4.21 1.42
CA LEU A 240 -8.69 -5.25 2.40
C LEU A 240 -10.19 -5.31 2.72
N GLY A 241 -10.97 -4.32 2.27
CA GLY A 241 -12.40 -4.23 2.57
C GLY A 241 -12.70 -3.84 4.01
N VAL A 242 -11.76 -3.24 4.74
CA VAL A 242 -11.96 -2.82 6.13
C VAL A 242 -12.88 -1.60 6.17
N ALA A 243 -13.96 -1.70 6.91
CA ALA A 243 -14.89 -0.59 7.11
C ALA A 243 -14.30 0.42 8.11
N GLU A 244 -14.34 1.70 7.76
CA GLU A 244 -14.00 2.84 8.61
C GLU A 244 -12.64 2.74 9.32
N PRO A 245 -11.55 2.48 8.58
CA PRO A 245 -10.22 2.44 9.17
C PRO A 245 -9.78 3.82 9.62
N ILE A 246 -9.07 3.91 10.74
CA ILE A 246 -8.43 5.15 11.18
C ILE A 246 -6.97 5.09 10.78
N ILE A 247 -6.52 5.99 9.90
CA ILE A 247 -5.13 6.12 9.48
C ILE A 247 -4.74 7.57 9.61
N GLN A 248 -3.87 7.85 10.57
CA GLN A 248 -3.48 9.23 10.90
C GLN A 248 -2.00 9.32 11.29
N GLN A 249 -1.44 10.50 11.06
CA GLN A 249 -0.11 10.84 11.49
C GLN A 249 -0.04 10.98 13.02
N GLN A 250 1.03 10.43 13.62
CA GLN A 250 1.39 10.64 15.02
C GLN A 250 2.82 11.16 15.13
N GLY A 251 2.97 12.41 15.50
CA GLY A 251 4.28 13.07 15.53
C GLY A 251 4.84 13.30 14.12
N LEU A 252 6.17 13.27 13.98
CA LEU A 252 6.86 13.62 12.72
C LEU A 252 7.17 12.40 11.84
N GLU A 253 7.19 11.18 12.42
CA GLU A 253 7.74 9.98 11.78
C GLU A 253 6.83 8.76 11.88
N ARG A 254 5.68 8.88 12.60
CA ARG A 254 4.83 7.73 12.91
C ARG A 254 3.44 7.85 12.29
N ILE A 255 2.86 6.68 12.02
CA ILE A 255 1.51 6.53 11.49
C ILE A 255 0.77 5.53 12.38
N VAL A 256 -0.38 5.93 12.90
CA VAL A 256 -1.32 5.05 13.57
C VAL A 256 -2.28 4.47 12.53
N VAL A 257 -2.45 3.15 12.57
CA VAL A 257 -3.43 2.43 11.76
C VAL A 257 -4.32 1.61 12.69
N GLN A 258 -5.61 1.90 12.70
CA GLN A 258 -6.60 1.14 13.45
C GLN A 258 -7.58 0.50 12.48
N LEU A 259 -7.77 -0.80 12.62
CA LEU A 259 -8.58 -1.64 11.76
C LEU A 259 -9.69 -2.29 12.58
N PRO A 260 -10.83 -1.62 12.78
CA PRO A 260 -11.93 -2.17 13.55
C PRO A 260 -12.51 -3.42 12.87
N GLY A 261 -12.81 -4.46 13.66
CA GLY A 261 -13.42 -5.70 13.17
C GLY A 261 -12.49 -6.65 12.43
N VAL A 262 -11.22 -6.29 12.20
CA VAL A 262 -10.23 -7.18 11.58
C VAL A 262 -9.81 -8.25 12.58
N GLN A 263 -9.96 -9.52 12.19
CA GLN A 263 -9.56 -10.69 13.00
C GLN A 263 -8.26 -11.33 12.52
N ASP A 264 -7.94 -11.21 11.21
CA ASP A 264 -6.72 -11.74 10.61
C ASP A 264 -5.61 -10.69 10.65
N THR A 265 -4.94 -10.62 11.81
CA THR A 265 -3.84 -9.68 12.05
C THR A 265 -2.62 -9.98 11.19
N ALA A 266 -2.33 -11.27 10.94
CA ALA A 266 -1.18 -11.68 10.15
C ALA A 266 -1.30 -11.19 8.70
N ARG A 267 -2.48 -11.32 8.10
CA ARG A 267 -2.74 -10.83 6.76
C ARG A 267 -2.73 -9.30 6.68
N ALA A 268 -3.30 -8.62 7.67
CA ALA A 268 -3.23 -7.16 7.75
C ALA A 268 -1.78 -6.67 7.82
N LYS A 269 -0.95 -7.31 8.66
CA LYS A 269 0.48 -7.03 8.80
C LYS A 269 1.26 -7.28 7.51
N GLU A 270 1.01 -8.41 6.83
CA GLU A 270 1.62 -8.73 5.54
C GLU A 270 1.35 -7.63 4.50
N ILE A 271 0.10 -7.18 4.40
CA ILE A 271 -0.30 -6.18 3.39
C ILE A 271 0.17 -4.77 3.74
N LEU A 272 0.05 -4.37 5.00
CA LEU A 272 0.49 -3.04 5.45
C LEU A 272 2.01 -2.90 5.41
N GLY A 273 2.74 -3.92 5.92
CA GLY A 273 4.19 -3.90 6.06
C GLY A 273 4.96 -4.14 4.75
N ALA A 274 4.32 -4.67 3.72
CA ALA A 274 5.01 -4.97 2.48
C ALA A 274 5.50 -3.70 1.78
N VAL A 275 6.81 -3.50 1.75
CA VAL A 275 7.46 -2.44 0.98
C VAL A 275 7.95 -3.06 -0.32
N ALA A 276 6.99 -3.39 -1.18
CA ALA A 276 7.25 -4.06 -2.43
C ALA A 276 6.92 -3.16 -3.63
N THR A 277 7.77 -3.17 -4.62
CA THR A 277 7.55 -2.52 -5.92
C THR A 277 8.10 -3.39 -7.04
N VAL A 278 7.81 -3.04 -8.27
CA VAL A 278 8.38 -3.70 -9.44
C VAL A 278 9.13 -2.71 -10.31
N GLU A 279 10.13 -3.22 -10.99
CA GLU A 279 10.85 -2.51 -12.05
C GLU A 279 10.88 -3.37 -13.31
N PHE A 280 10.66 -2.73 -14.45
CA PHE A 280 10.76 -3.35 -15.76
C PHE A 280 12.12 -2.99 -16.38
N ARG A 281 12.91 -4.01 -16.70
CA ARG A 281 14.30 -3.84 -17.21
C ARG A 281 14.56 -4.73 -18.41
N LEU A 282 15.37 -4.26 -19.35
CA LEU A 282 15.86 -5.10 -20.45
C LEU A 282 16.90 -6.11 -19.95
N VAL A 283 16.88 -7.31 -20.52
CA VAL A 283 17.96 -8.28 -20.37
C VAL A 283 19.15 -7.85 -21.22
N ASP A 284 20.35 -7.96 -20.67
CA ASP A 284 21.58 -7.72 -21.42
C ASP A 284 21.99 -8.98 -22.19
N GLU A 285 21.43 -9.15 -23.36
CA GLU A 285 21.71 -10.31 -24.21
C GLU A 285 23.06 -10.25 -24.93
N LYS A 286 23.73 -9.08 -24.88
CA LYS A 286 25.05 -8.91 -25.53
C LYS A 286 26.19 -9.49 -24.71
N ASN A 287 25.99 -9.67 -23.41
CA ASN A 287 26.99 -10.14 -22.47
C ASN A 287 26.48 -11.39 -21.74
N ASP A 288 27.39 -12.38 -21.63
CA ASP A 288 27.06 -13.61 -20.90
C ASP A 288 27.21 -13.42 -19.39
N VAL A 289 26.19 -13.85 -18.65
CA VAL A 289 26.17 -13.74 -17.20
C VAL A 289 27.19 -14.63 -16.51
N GLN A 290 27.49 -15.83 -17.07
CA GLN A 290 28.45 -16.75 -16.47
C GLN A 290 29.86 -16.17 -16.60
N THR A 291 30.21 -15.60 -17.74
CA THR A 291 31.47 -14.90 -17.94
C THR A 291 31.62 -13.70 -16.99
N ALA A 292 30.57 -12.94 -16.76
CA ALA A 292 30.57 -11.82 -15.80
C ALA A 292 30.82 -12.28 -14.37
N ILE A 293 30.22 -13.41 -13.97
CA ILE A 293 30.42 -14.00 -12.64
C ILE A 293 31.84 -14.53 -12.48
N GLN A 294 32.34 -15.31 -13.45
CA GLN A 294 33.66 -15.93 -13.36
C GLN A 294 34.80 -14.90 -13.40
N SER A 295 34.64 -13.86 -14.22
CA SER A 295 35.65 -12.80 -14.33
C SER A 295 35.57 -11.75 -13.21
N GLY A 296 34.49 -11.73 -12.43
CA GLY A 296 34.19 -10.70 -11.44
C GLY A 296 33.99 -9.30 -12.05
N LYS A 297 33.91 -9.20 -13.38
CA LYS A 297 33.76 -7.92 -14.11
C LYS A 297 32.34 -7.83 -14.69
N ILE A 298 31.51 -6.98 -14.10
CA ILE A 298 30.18 -6.70 -14.61
C ILE A 298 30.29 -5.65 -15.73
N PRO A 299 29.70 -5.88 -16.91
CA PRO A 299 29.69 -4.91 -18.01
C PRO A 299 29.09 -3.57 -17.59
N SER A 300 29.68 -2.48 -18.08
CA SER A 300 29.18 -1.13 -17.78
C SER A 300 27.72 -0.97 -18.23
N GLY A 301 26.86 -0.45 -17.36
CA GLY A 301 25.43 -0.28 -17.64
C GLY A 301 24.59 -1.54 -17.42
N SER A 302 25.15 -2.60 -16.86
CA SER A 302 24.43 -3.83 -16.49
C SER A 302 24.67 -4.21 -15.03
N LYS A 303 23.78 -5.03 -14.46
CA LYS A 303 23.86 -5.56 -13.09
C LYS A 303 23.30 -6.98 -13.07
N ILE A 304 23.88 -7.84 -12.23
CA ILE A 304 23.42 -9.21 -12.04
C ILE A 304 22.23 -9.21 -11.05
N TYR A 305 21.14 -9.83 -11.47
CA TYR A 305 19.97 -10.13 -10.66
C TYR A 305 19.76 -11.64 -10.62
N LYS A 306 18.98 -12.14 -9.69
CA LYS A 306 18.69 -13.57 -9.58
C LYS A 306 17.18 -13.80 -9.62
N PHE A 307 16.78 -14.94 -10.18
CA PHE A 307 15.46 -15.48 -9.97
C PHE A 307 15.32 -16.02 -8.54
N LYS A 308 14.10 -16.26 -8.09
CA LYS A 308 13.81 -16.90 -6.78
C LYS A 308 14.52 -18.27 -6.62
N ASP A 309 14.70 -19.00 -7.70
CA ASP A 309 15.42 -20.29 -7.75
C ASP A 309 16.96 -20.13 -7.77
N GLY A 310 17.48 -18.92 -7.68
CA GLY A 310 18.90 -18.60 -7.62
C GLY A 310 19.59 -18.47 -8.98
N ARG A 311 18.93 -18.74 -10.11
CA ARG A 311 19.52 -18.57 -11.45
C ARG A 311 19.84 -17.09 -11.70
N PRO A 312 21.08 -16.76 -12.07
CA PRO A 312 21.47 -15.38 -12.34
C PRO A 312 21.09 -14.95 -13.75
N LEU A 313 20.78 -13.66 -13.90
CA LEU A 313 20.54 -13.01 -15.19
C LEU A 313 21.13 -11.60 -15.18
N LEU A 314 21.70 -11.18 -16.30
CA LEU A 314 22.27 -9.85 -16.46
C LEU A 314 21.20 -8.90 -17.01
N LEU A 315 20.88 -7.84 -16.27
CA LEU A 315 19.91 -6.84 -16.68
C LEU A 315 20.56 -5.48 -16.87
N LYS A 316 20.01 -4.69 -17.77
CA LYS A 316 20.40 -3.27 -17.93
C LYS A 316 20.03 -2.48 -16.66
N THR A 317 20.88 -1.54 -16.29
CA THR A 317 20.61 -0.64 -15.14
C THR A 317 19.54 0.40 -15.43
N SER A 318 19.23 0.65 -16.71
CA SER A 318 18.12 1.51 -17.10
C SER A 318 16.78 0.85 -16.77
N VAL A 319 15.89 1.60 -16.12
CA VAL A 319 14.54 1.19 -15.80
C VAL A 319 13.59 1.69 -16.87
N ILE A 320 12.72 0.82 -17.38
CA ILE A 320 11.70 1.16 -18.39
C ILE A 320 10.49 1.80 -17.71
N ALA A 321 9.99 1.14 -16.67
CA ALA A 321 8.89 1.61 -15.84
C ALA A 321 9.06 1.06 -14.41
N THR A 322 8.46 1.74 -13.44
CA THR A 322 8.44 1.36 -12.02
C THR A 322 7.01 1.14 -11.54
N GLY A 323 6.84 0.66 -10.31
CA GLY A 323 5.53 0.56 -9.67
C GLY A 323 4.77 1.89 -9.60
N GLU A 324 5.45 3.03 -9.60
CA GLU A 324 4.84 4.38 -9.61
C GLU A 324 4.11 4.69 -10.94
N ASN A 325 4.47 4.00 -12.00
CA ASN A 325 3.80 4.13 -13.29
C ASN A 325 2.54 3.26 -13.39
N ILE A 326 2.27 2.38 -12.43
CA ILE A 326 1.12 1.49 -12.43
C ILE A 326 -0.10 2.25 -11.91
N VAL A 327 -1.15 2.28 -12.72
CA VAL A 327 -2.45 2.88 -12.38
C VAL A 327 -3.38 1.82 -11.82
N ASP A 328 -3.33 0.61 -12.40
CA ASP A 328 -4.17 -0.51 -11.99
C ASP A 328 -3.44 -1.83 -12.19
N ALA A 329 -3.73 -2.80 -11.34
CA ALA A 329 -3.22 -4.15 -11.41
C ALA A 329 -4.29 -5.15 -10.95
N SER A 330 -4.53 -6.17 -11.74
CA SER A 330 -5.51 -7.22 -11.42
C SER A 330 -4.96 -8.61 -11.65
N SER A 331 -5.21 -9.50 -10.69
CA SER A 331 -4.82 -10.90 -10.85
C SER A 331 -5.76 -11.61 -11.81
N SER A 332 -5.24 -12.51 -12.64
CA SER A 332 -5.98 -13.34 -13.59
C SER A 332 -5.32 -14.70 -13.78
N VAL A 333 -5.86 -15.54 -14.66
CA VAL A 333 -5.18 -16.73 -15.19
C VAL A 333 -5.07 -16.60 -16.70
N ASP A 334 -4.04 -17.22 -17.24
CA ASP A 334 -3.89 -17.37 -18.68
C ASP A 334 -4.77 -18.55 -19.23
N SER A 335 -4.66 -18.81 -20.53
CA SER A 335 -5.39 -19.92 -21.19
C SER A 335 -5.04 -21.29 -20.63
N ASP A 336 -3.86 -21.45 -20.05
CA ASP A 336 -3.36 -22.69 -19.46
C ASP A 336 -3.60 -22.77 -17.95
N ASN A 337 -4.45 -21.87 -17.42
CA ASN A 337 -4.79 -21.74 -15.99
C ASN A 337 -3.62 -21.36 -15.08
N ASN A 338 -2.52 -20.79 -15.63
CA ASN A 338 -1.42 -20.27 -14.82
C ASN A 338 -1.74 -18.89 -14.26
N PRO A 339 -1.30 -18.59 -13.03
CA PRO A 339 -1.52 -17.29 -12.43
C PRO A 339 -0.80 -16.17 -13.19
N MET A 340 -1.49 -15.05 -13.42
CA MET A 340 -0.93 -13.84 -14.02
C MET A 340 -1.47 -12.57 -13.37
N VAL A 341 -0.78 -11.45 -13.58
CA VAL A 341 -1.22 -10.11 -13.20
C VAL A 341 -1.30 -9.23 -14.42
N ASN A 342 -2.48 -8.69 -14.69
CA ASN A 342 -2.68 -7.67 -15.71
C ASN A 342 -2.26 -6.32 -15.14
N ILE A 343 -1.47 -5.56 -15.90
CA ILE A 343 -0.95 -4.25 -15.52
C ILE A 343 -1.47 -3.18 -16.47
N ASN A 344 -1.89 -2.07 -15.90
CA ASN A 344 -2.23 -0.86 -16.63
C ASN A 344 -1.33 0.29 -16.17
N LEU A 345 -0.54 0.87 -17.10
CA LEU A 345 0.37 1.97 -16.82
C LEU A 345 -0.29 3.32 -17.10
N ASN A 346 0.21 4.36 -16.42
CA ASN A 346 -0.08 5.74 -16.77
C ASN A 346 0.54 6.13 -18.12
N ASN A 347 0.20 7.32 -18.62
CA ASN A 347 0.67 7.78 -19.93
C ASN A 347 2.20 7.89 -20.02
N ALA A 348 2.89 8.28 -18.94
CA ALA A 348 4.33 8.40 -18.92
C ALA A 348 5.00 7.02 -19.03
N GLY A 349 4.59 6.05 -18.18
CA GLY A 349 5.08 4.67 -18.22
C GLY A 349 4.74 3.98 -19.55
N GLY A 350 3.50 4.16 -20.03
CA GLY A 350 3.05 3.60 -21.30
C GLY A 350 3.84 4.12 -22.51
N LYS A 351 4.20 5.41 -22.52
CA LYS A 351 5.06 5.97 -23.56
C LYS A 351 6.46 5.36 -23.56
N THR A 352 7.11 5.31 -22.41
CA THR A 352 8.44 4.70 -22.28
C THR A 352 8.41 3.21 -22.63
N MET A 353 7.36 2.49 -22.21
CA MET A 353 7.16 1.08 -22.54
C MET A 353 7.02 0.89 -24.04
N LEU A 354 6.21 1.71 -24.73
CA LEU A 354 6.01 1.65 -26.16
C LEU A 354 7.31 1.92 -26.94
N GLU A 355 8.04 2.98 -26.58
CA GLU A 355 9.32 3.34 -27.21
C GLU A 355 10.34 2.20 -27.04
N THR A 356 10.47 1.66 -25.82
CA THR A 356 11.42 0.58 -25.53
C THR A 356 11.03 -0.72 -26.24
N THR A 357 9.76 -1.13 -26.20
CA THR A 357 9.33 -2.38 -26.84
C THR A 357 9.38 -2.32 -28.36
N LYS A 358 9.25 -1.13 -28.94
CA LYS A 358 9.43 -0.89 -30.37
C LYS A 358 10.89 -1.00 -30.80
N GLU A 359 11.84 -0.46 -29.99
CA GLU A 359 13.26 -0.47 -30.27
C GLU A 359 13.89 -1.87 -30.03
N PHE A 360 13.42 -2.59 -29.00
CA PHE A 360 14.00 -3.86 -28.54
C PHE A 360 13.07 -5.07 -28.79
N LEU A 361 12.36 -5.07 -29.93
CA LEU A 361 11.54 -6.21 -30.33
C LEU A 361 12.41 -7.48 -30.45
N GLY A 362 11.94 -8.60 -29.93
CA GLY A 362 12.67 -9.87 -29.93
C GLY A 362 13.70 -10.03 -28.80
N THR A 363 14.01 -8.99 -28.04
CA THR A 363 14.84 -9.11 -26.82
C THR A 363 13.98 -9.42 -25.59
N ARG A 364 14.60 -9.93 -24.51
CA ARG A 364 13.87 -10.21 -23.28
C ARG A 364 13.76 -8.98 -22.38
N MET A 365 12.60 -8.84 -21.77
CA MET A 365 12.33 -7.89 -20.68
C MET A 365 12.06 -8.66 -19.40
N ALA A 366 12.70 -8.24 -18.32
CA ALA A 366 12.55 -8.83 -17.00
C ALA A 366 11.69 -7.94 -16.11
N VAL A 367 10.86 -8.59 -15.27
CA VAL A 367 10.14 -7.99 -14.16
C VAL A 367 10.91 -8.29 -12.89
N VAL A 368 11.46 -7.26 -12.27
CA VAL A 368 12.21 -7.35 -11.01
C VAL A 368 11.30 -6.93 -9.88
N PHE A 369 11.04 -7.82 -8.95
CA PHE A 369 10.36 -7.54 -7.70
C PHE A 369 11.39 -7.01 -6.71
N ILE A 370 11.08 -5.89 -6.11
CA ILE A 370 11.94 -5.23 -5.12
C ILE A 370 11.18 -5.17 -3.82
N GLU A 371 11.73 -5.79 -2.80
CA GLU A 371 11.22 -5.75 -1.44
C GLU A 371 12.26 -5.10 -0.53
N ASN A 372 11.85 -4.07 0.18
CA ASN A 372 12.66 -3.43 1.20
C ASN A 372 12.11 -3.81 2.57
N GLN A 373 12.93 -4.43 3.38
CA GLN A 373 12.61 -4.78 4.77
C GLN A 373 13.50 -3.99 5.71
N VAL A 374 12.92 -3.45 6.76
CA VAL A 374 13.64 -2.78 7.85
C VAL A 374 13.36 -3.57 9.12
N GLU A 375 14.42 -3.98 9.78
CA GLU A 375 14.37 -4.67 11.07
C GLU A 375 15.25 -3.94 12.07
N THR A 376 14.74 -3.65 13.24
CA THR A 376 15.55 -3.12 14.34
C THR A 376 16.20 -4.29 15.07
N ILE A 377 17.52 -4.37 14.97
CA ILE A 377 18.35 -5.35 15.69
C ILE A 377 19.12 -4.66 16.81
N ILE A 378 19.26 -5.34 17.95
CA ILE A 378 20.10 -4.85 19.04
C ILE A 378 21.53 -5.36 18.80
N LYS A 379 22.46 -4.45 18.53
CA LYS A 379 23.88 -4.73 18.39
C LYS A 379 24.64 -3.94 19.47
N ASP A 380 25.41 -4.66 20.30
CA ASP A 380 26.19 -4.07 21.39
C ASP A 380 25.38 -3.16 22.34
N GLY A 381 24.09 -3.53 22.57
CA GLY A 381 23.17 -2.77 23.42
C GLY A 381 22.53 -1.54 22.76
N VAL A 382 22.85 -1.28 21.49
CA VAL A 382 22.28 -0.17 20.71
C VAL A 382 21.32 -0.73 19.66
N ALA A 383 20.14 -0.10 19.54
CA ALA A 383 19.17 -0.42 18.49
C ALA A 383 19.69 0.11 17.15
N VAL A 384 19.94 -0.79 16.21
CA VAL A 384 20.41 -0.46 14.85
C VAL A 384 19.39 -0.95 13.83
N LYS A 385 18.97 -0.07 12.92
CA LYS A 385 18.06 -0.43 11.81
C LYS A 385 18.84 -1.17 10.73
N LYS A 386 18.56 -2.46 10.56
CA LYS A 386 19.07 -3.27 9.46
C LYS A 386 18.12 -3.19 8.28
N ARG A 387 18.60 -2.60 7.17
CA ARG A 387 17.86 -2.50 5.92
C ARG A 387 18.28 -3.64 5.00
N THR A 388 17.35 -4.47 4.59
CA THR A 388 17.57 -5.55 3.63
C THR A 388 16.76 -5.24 2.36
N LYS A 389 17.45 -5.15 1.23
CA LYS A 389 16.82 -4.95 -0.08
C LYS A 389 16.95 -6.23 -0.88
N THR A 390 15.85 -6.92 -1.08
CA THR A 390 15.76 -8.10 -1.94
C THR A 390 15.32 -7.66 -3.33
N GLN A 391 15.98 -8.19 -4.37
CA GLN A 391 15.71 -7.84 -5.77
C GLN A 391 15.68 -9.13 -6.58
N ASP A 392 14.51 -9.72 -6.72
CA ASP A 392 14.33 -11.00 -7.39
C ASP A 392 13.62 -10.83 -8.73
N ILE A 393 14.06 -11.58 -9.74
CA ILE A 393 13.36 -11.63 -11.01
C ILE A 393 12.16 -12.55 -10.87
N ILE A 394 10.95 -12.00 -11.10
CA ILE A 394 9.72 -12.79 -11.18
C ILE A 394 9.68 -13.52 -12.52
N ASN A 395 9.87 -12.76 -13.60
CA ASN A 395 9.77 -13.26 -14.96
C ASN A 395 10.73 -12.51 -15.89
N ALA A 396 11.20 -13.20 -16.94
CA ALA A 396 11.92 -12.62 -18.05
C ALA A 396 11.37 -13.20 -19.35
N ALA A 397 10.55 -12.42 -20.05
CA ALA A 397 9.84 -12.83 -21.27
C ALA A 397 10.33 -12.05 -22.49
N THR A 398 10.30 -12.71 -23.66
CA THR A 398 10.65 -12.07 -24.94
C THR A 398 9.56 -11.08 -25.34
N ILE A 399 9.96 -9.89 -25.75
CA ILE A 399 9.09 -8.85 -26.30
C ILE A 399 8.62 -9.31 -27.69
N GLN A 400 7.41 -9.86 -27.76
CA GLN A 400 6.83 -10.38 -29.00
C GLN A 400 6.08 -9.32 -29.82
N GLY A 401 5.81 -8.15 -29.20
CA GLY A 401 5.08 -7.06 -29.82
C GLY A 401 5.32 -5.74 -29.12
N THR A 402 4.77 -4.67 -29.66
CA THR A 402 4.82 -3.35 -29.04
C THR A 402 3.75 -3.23 -27.98
N PHE A 403 4.15 -2.98 -26.76
CA PHE A 403 3.24 -2.74 -25.62
C PHE A 403 3.17 -1.24 -25.33
N SER A 404 2.00 -0.79 -24.95
CA SER A 404 1.77 0.58 -24.48
C SER A 404 1.40 0.54 -22.99
N ASN A 405 0.16 0.90 -22.71
CA ASN A 405 -0.32 1.02 -21.32
C ASN A 405 -0.68 -0.32 -20.67
N ARG A 406 -0.93 -1.38 -21.45
CA ARG A 406 -1.43 -2.66 -20.94
C ARG A 406 -0.54 -3.83 -21.32
N PHE A 407 -0.20 -4.65 -20.35
CA PHE A 407 0.52 -5.90 -20.52
C PHE A 407 0.30 -6.83 -19.32
N GLN A 408 0.88 -8.01 -19.34
CA GLN A 408 0.67 -9.07 -18.35
C GLN A 408 2.01 -9.52 -17.76
N ILE A 409 2.02 -9.77 -16.44
CA ILE A 409 3.09 -10.46 -15.73
C ILE A 409 2.65 -11.91 -15.55
N THR A 410 3.43 -12.84 -16.07
CA THR A 410 3.23 -14.29 -15.94
C THR A 410 4.37 -14.91 -15.14
N GLY A 411 4.36 -16.22 -14.90
CA GLY A 411 5.43 -16.92 -14.18
C GLY A 411 5.37 -16.74 -12.67
N LEU A 412 4.18 -16.56 -12.13
CA LEU A 412 3.91 -16.53 -10.70
C LEU A 412 3.63 -17.93 -10.17
N ASP A 413 4.10 -18.23 -8.95
CA ASP A 413 4.05 -19.57 -8.38
C ASP A 413 2.61 -20.00 -7.98
N SER A 414 1.76 -19.03 -7.64
CA SER A 414 0.40 -19.32 -7.18
C SER A 414 -0.58 -18.17 -7.44
N SER A 415 -1.87 -18.53 -7.49
CA SER A 415 -2.96 -17.53 -7.54
C SER A 415 -2.98 -16.61 -6.31
N ARG A 416 -2.48 -17.07 -5.16
CA ARG A 416 -2.33 -16.24 -3.94
C ARG A 416 -1.25 -15.19 -4.15
N GLU A 417 -0.11 -15.58 -4.71
CA GLU A 417 0.97 -14.64 -5.05
C GLU A 417 0.50 -13.60 -6.06
N ALA A 418 -0.20 -14.02 -7.11
CA ALA A 418 -0.78 -13.11 -8.11
C ALA A 418 -1.74 -12.09 -7.47
N ARG A 419 -2.61 -12.53 -6.55
CA ARG A 419 -3.51 -11.62 -5.83
C ARG A 419 -2.76 -10.64 -4.94
N ASN A 420 -1.79 -11.11 -4.17
CA ASN A 420 -1.01 -10.25 -3.29
C ASN A 420 -0.20 -9.23 -4.11
N LEU A 421 0.45 -9.67 -5.19
CA LEU A 421 1.19 -8.78 -6.08
C LEU A 421 0.27 -7.73 -6.71
N ALA A 422 -0.88 -8.13 -7.26
CA ALA A 422 -1.84 -7.21 -7.86
C ALA A 422 -2.34 -6.18 -6.84
N LEU A 423 -2.66 -6.60 -5.61
CA LEU A 423 -3.09 -5.71 -4.54
C LEU A 423 -1.99 -4.69 -4.20
N LEU A 424 -0.76 -5.14 -3.99
CA LEU A 424 0.37 -4.26 -3.65
C LEU A 424 0.66 -3.25 -4.76
N LEU A 425 0.58 -3.69 -6.02
CA LEU A 425 0.83 -2.81 -7.16
C LEU A 425 -0.27 -1.78 -7.36
N ARG A 426 -1.55 -2.18 -7.20
CA ARG A 426 -2.71 -1.28 -7.31
C ARG A 426 -2.77 -0.28 -6.17
N ALA A 427 -2.54 -0.72 -4.94
CA ALA A 427 -2.52 0.15 -3.77
C ALA A 427 -1.33 1.12 -3.75
N GLY A 428 -0.34 0.88 -4.59
CA GLY A 428 0.87 1.70 -4.73
C GLY A 428 2.02 1.28 -3.83
N SER A 429 3.22 1.73 -4.20
CA SER A 429 4.43 1.55 -3.40
C SER A 429 4.48 2.57 -2.25
N LEU A 430 5.07 2.16 -1.14
CA LEU A 430 5.40 3.10 -0.07
C LEU A 430 6.58 3.99 -0.52
N SER A 431 6.47 5.28 -0.28
CA SER A 431 7.51 6.26 -0.60
C SER A 431 8.73 6.13 0.31
N ALA A 432 8.55 5.53 1.47
CA ALA A 432 9.62 5.19 2.40
C ALA A 432 9.29 3.88 3.11
N PRO A 433 10.31 3.09 3.49
CA PRO A 433 10.11 1.91 4.31
C PRO A 433 9.41 2.26 5.63
N ILE A 434 8.61 1.33 6.12
CA ILE A 434 7.94 1.43 7.42
C ILE A 434 8.27 0.21 8.26
N GLU A 435 8.31 0.41 9.58
CA GLU A 435 8.48 -0.64 10.57
C GLU A 435 7.27 -0.66 11.51
N ILE A 436 6.75 -1.82 11.84
CA ILE A 436 5.68 -1.97 12.84
C ILE A 436 6.35 -2.00 14.21
N ILE A 437 6.26 -0.88 14.94
CA ILE A 437 6.88 -0.76 16.27
C ILE A 437 5.95 -1.20 17.40
N GLU A 438 4.64 -1.19 17.16
CA GLU A 438 3.65 -1.66 18.11
C GLU A 438 2.49 -2.33 17.38
N GLU A 439 2.05 -3.45 17.94
CA GLU A 439 0.88 -4.20 17.50
C GLU A 439 0.03 -4.55 18.74
N ARG A 440 -1.23 -4.13 18.72
CA ARG A 440 -2.23 -4.48 19.75
C ARG A 440 -3.45 -5.08 19.09
N THR A 441 -3.83 -6.27 19.51
CA THR A 441 -5.08 -6.90 19.09
C THR A 441 -6.09 -6.78 20.22
N ILE A 442 -7.25 -6.23 19.92
CA ILE A 442 -8.39 -6.12 20.85
C ILE A 442 -9.43 -7.14 20.40
N GLY A 443 -9.67 -8.15 21.26
CA GLY A 443 -10.66 -9.18 20.98
C GLY A 443 -12.08 -8.61 20.97
N PRO A 444 -13.01 -9.14 20.15
CA PRO A 444 -14.40 -8.71 20.12
C PRO A 444 -15.12 -8.85 21.47
N SER A 445 -14.74 -9.84 22.29
CA SER A 445 -15.28 -10.06 23.64
C SER A 445 -15.00 -8.89 24.58
N LEU A 446 -13.83 -8.29 24.50
CA LEU A 446 -13.48 -7.12 25.32
C LEU A 446 -14.36 -5.91 24.97
N GLY A 447 -14.65 -5.72 23.67
CA GLY A 447 -15.58 -4.68 23.21
C GLY A 447 -17.00 -4.89 23.72
N ALA A 448 -17.50 -6.11 23.66
CA ALA A 448 -18.83 -6.45 24.19
C ALA A 448 -18.93 -6.19 25.69
N ASP A 449 -17.91 -6.58 26.48
CA ASP A 449 -17.85 -6.32 27.92
C ASP A 449 -17.83 -4.82 28.25
N ASN A 450 -17.11 -4.02 27.47
CA ASN A 450 -17.05 -2.58 27.65
C ASN A 450 -18.40 -1.91 27.34
N ILE A 451 -19.10 -2.35 26.29
CA ILE A 451 -20.46 -1.87 25.96
C ILE A 451 -21.41 -2.21 27.10
N GLN A 452 -21.41 -3.45 27.61
CA GLN A 452 -22.27 -3.90 28.68
C GLN A 452 -22.03 -3.11 29.97
N LYS A 453 -20.79 -2.93 30.39
CA LYS A 453 -20.41 -2.12 31.56
C LYS A 453 -20.81 -0.66 31.39
N GLY A 454 -20.59 -0.08 30.21
CA GLY A 454 -21.03 1.29 29.91
C GLY A 454 -22.53 1.45 29.99
N PHE A 455 -23.30 0.54 29.43
CA PHE A 455 -24.77 0.54 29.51
C PHE A 455 -25.28 0.45 30.93
N ILE A 456 -24.74 -0.49 31.73
CA ILE A 456 -25.10 -0.62 33.17
C ILE A 456 -24.80 0.67 33.94
N SER A 457 -23.60 1.26 33.69
CA SER A 457 -23.20 2.51 34.35
C SER A 457 -24.16 3.67 34.06
N VAL A 458 -24.62 3.79 32.80
CA VAL A 458 -25.60 4.80 32.39
C VAL A 458 -26.94 4.56 33.04
N LEU A 459 -27.45 3.30 33.12
CA LEU A 459 -28.70 2.96 33.79
C LEU A 459 -28.64 3.27 35.27
N VAL A 460 -27.55 2.91 35.96
CA VAL A 460 -27.37 3.20 37.38
C VAL A 460 -27.29 4.71 37.60
N GLY A 461 -26.55 5.44 36.79
CA GLY A 461 -26.48 6.90 36.87
C GLY A 461 -27.84 7.58 36.68
N PHE A 462 -28.63 7.11 35.71
CA PHE A 462 -29.97 7.61 35.46
C PHE A 462 -30.97 7.29 36.62
N ALA A 463 -30.79 6.12 37.25
CA ALA A 463 -31.64 5.74 38.40
C ALA A 463 -31.29 6.51 39.68
N LEU A 464 -30.08 7.05 39.81
CA LEU A 464 -29.64 7.84 40.96
C LEU A 464 -30.02 9.33 40.89
N VAL A 465 -30.33 9.85 39.69
CA VAL A 465 -30.84 11.22 39.45
C VAL A 465 -32.35 11.28 39.51
#